data_2ff288054e6ad88628702b8109b55bea
#
_entry.id   2ff288054e6ad88628702b8109b55bea
#
_cell.length_a   1.000
_cell.length_b   1.000
_cell.length_c   1.000
_cell.angle_alpha   90.00
_cell.angle_beta   90.00
_cell.angle_gamma   90.00
#
_symmetry.space_group_name_H-M   'P 1'
#
loop_
_entity.id
_entity.type
_entity.pdbx_description
1 polymer ?
#
loop_
_entity_poly.entity_id
_entity_poly.type
_entity_poly.pdbx_seq_one_letter_code
_entity_poly.pdbx_strand_id
1 'polypeptide(L)'
;MEVNGKVKAIGQTETVGAKGFQKRLIAVETLEQYPQVLGIEFVQDKTSLLDAVNVGDNVTIGINLRGREWENPQGEIKYFNTLGGWKVTINEKTPSNEPAPSGNDLPF
;
A
#
# COMPACT_ATOMS: atom_id res chain seq x y z
N MET A 1 9.01 8.47 -7.97
CA MET A 1 8.44 9.01 -6.71
C MET A 1 8.37 7.91 -5.68
N GLU A 2 8.68 8.21 -4.45
CA GLU A 2 8.69 7.21 -3.38
C GLU A 2 7.95 7.72 -2.17
N VAL A 3 7.34 6.77 -1.44
CA VAL A 3 6.64 7.07 -0.19
C VAL A 3 7.27 6.24 0.91
N ASN A 4 7.63 6.89 2.01
CA ASN A 4 8.11 6.22 3.21
C ASN A 4 7.00 6.24 4.24
N GLY A 5 6.73 5.12 4.84
CA GLY A 5 5.68 5.07 5.82
C GLY A 5 5.56 3.76 6.54
N LYS A 6 4.60 3.72 7.44
CA LYS A 6 4.28 2.54 8.22
C LYS A 6 3.02 1.93 7.69
N VAL A 7 3.03 0.61 7.51
CA VAL A 7 1.88 -0.08 6.94
C VAL A 7 0.73 -0.11 7.93
N LYS A 8 -0.41 0.42 7.52
CA LYS A 8 -1.61 0.44 8.35
C LYS A 8 -2.52 -0.73 8.05
N ALA A 9 -2.62 -1.11 6.79
CA ALA A 9 -3.50 -2.20 6.38
C ALA A 9 -3.05 -2.76 5.05
N ILE A 10 -3.28 -4.03 4.82
CA ILE A 10 -2.98 -4.68 3.56
C ILE A 10 -4.22 -5.44 3.13
N GLY A 11 -4.71 -5.12 1.93
CA GLY A 11 -5.86 -5.82 1.39
C GLY A 11 -5.47 -7.15 0.78
N GLN A 12 -6.47 -7.90 0.38
CA GLN A 12 -6.25 -9.16 -0.31
C GLN A 12 -6.23 -8.91 -1.81
N THR A 13 -5.56 -9.80 -2.54
CA THR A 13 -5.56 -9.72 -3.98
C THR A 13 -6.96 -10.00 -4.50
N GLU A 14 -7.47 -9.09 -5.31
CA GLU A 14 -8.79 -9.21 -5.91
C GLU A 14 -8.65 -9.34 -7.42
N THR A 15 -9.53 -10.11 -8.01
CA THR A 15 -9.60 -10.21 -9.46
C THR A 15 -10.77 -9.35 -9.92
N VAL A 16 -10.49 -8.37 -10.77
CA VAL A 16 -11.53 -7.47 -11.27
C VAL A 16 -11.63 -7.58 -12.77
N GLY A 17 -12.84 -7.51 -13.27
CA GLY A 17 -13.12 -7.53 -14.70
C GLY A 17 -13.06 -8.92 -15.28
N ALA A 18 -13.50 -9.02 -16.52
CA ALA A 18 -13.62 -10.31 -17.21
C ALA A 18 -12.27 -10.89 -17.61
N LYS A 19 -11.24 -10.09 -17.66
CA LYS A 19 -9.93 -10.55 -18.11
C LYS A 19 -9.03 -11.05 -16.98
N GLY A 20 -9.54 -11.09 -15.77
CA GLY A 20 -8.74 -11.56 -14.63
C GLY A 20 -7.68 -10.58 -14.17
N PHE A 21 -7.93 -9.30 -14.30
CA PHE A 21 -6.99 -8.28 -13.85
C PHE A 21 -6.89 -8.31 -12.34
N GLN A 22 -5.70 -8.52 -11.81
CA GLN A 22 -5.50 -8.63 -10.37
C GLN A 22 -5.06 -7.31 -9.77
N LYS A 23 -5.56 -7.02 -8.58
CA LYS A 23 -5.28 -5.77 -7.88
C LYS A 23 -5.24 -6.00 -6.38
N ARG A 24 -4.33 -5.33 -5.71
CA ARG A 24 -4.20 -5.41 -4.25
C ARG A 24 -3.85 -4.03 -3.72
N LEU A 25 -4.49 -3.65 -2.61
CA LEU A 25 -4.31 -2.33 -2.04
C LEU A 25 -3.54 -2.41 -0.73
N ILE A 26 -2.67 -1.45 -0.49
CA ILE A 26 -2.00 -1.31 0.79
C ILE A 26 -2.21 0.13 1.26
N ALA A 27 -2.47 0.28 2.55
CA ALA A 27 -2.60 1.60 3.17
C ALA A 27 -1.35 1.87 4.01
N VAL A 28 -0.71 3.01 3.75
CA VAL A 28 0.54 3.37 4.40
C VAL A 28 0.38 4.75 5.04
N GLU A 29 0.79 4.88 6.29
CA GLU A 29 0.77 6.16 6.98
C GLU A 29 2.15 6.80 6.84
N THR A 30 2.21 8.02 6.30
CA THR A 30 3.48 8.67 6.02
C THR A 30 4.19 9.07 7.30
N LEU A 31 5.53 9.12 7.25
CA LEU A 31 6.36 9.50 8.38
C LEU A 31 6.64 10.99 8.30
N GLU A 32 5.68 11.78 8.75
CA GLU A 32 5.84 13.23 8.73
C GLU A 32 5.10 13.84 9.90
N GLN A 33 5.28 15.14 10.12
CA GLN A 33 4.67 15.82 11.25
C GLN A 33 3.15 15.73 11.21
N TYR A 34 2.56 15.80 10.06
CA TYR A 34 1.11 15.62 9.88
C TYR A 34 0.90 14.38 9.00
N PRO A 35 0.90 13.19 9.61
CA PRO A 35 0.85 11.97 8.83
C PRO A 35 -0.41 11.85 7.99
N GLN A 36 -0.26 11.30 6.82
CA GLN A 36 -1.38 11.02 5.92
C GLN A 36 -1.42 9.55 5.61
N VAL A 37 -2.61 9.02 5.42
CA VAL A 37 -2.76 7.61 5.05
C VAL A 37 -3.01 7.54 3.55
N LEU A 38 -2.14 6.85 2.85
CA LEU A 38 -2.20 6.75 1.39
C LEU A 38 -2.56 5.34 0.99
N GLY A 39 -3.56 5.23 0.10
CA GLY A 39 -3.90 3.94 -0.49
C GLY A 39 -3.12 3.76 -1.77
N ILE A 40 -2.36 2.69 -1.89
CA ILE A 40 -1.51 2.43 -3.03
C ILE A 40 -1.92 1.10 -3.66
N GLU A 41 -2.14 1.09 -4.97
CA GLU A 41 -2.55 -0.11 -5.68
C GLU A 41 -1.36 -0.82 -6.28
N PHE A 42 -1.31 -2.13 -6.09
CA PHE A 42 -0.37 -3.00 -6.80
C PHE A 42 -1.20 -3.90 -7.70
N VAL A 43 -0.79 -4.05 -8.95
CA VAL A 43 -1.59 -4.75 -9.95
C VAL A 43 -0.79 -5.87 -10.60
N GLN A 44 -1.50 -6.87 -11.10
CA GLN A 44 -0.95 -8.01 -11.84
C GLN A 44 0.14 -8.72 -11.02
N ASP A 45 1.29 -9.01 -11.59
CA ASP A 45 2.34 -9.74 -10.89
C ASP A 45 2.87 -8.96 -9.69
N LYS A 46 2.66 -7.65 -9.62
CA LYS A 46 3.19 -6.88 -8.51
C LYS A 46 2.37 -7.03 -7.24
N THR A 47 1.20 -7.64 -7.32
CA THR A 47 0.40 -7.92 -6.12
C THR A 47 1.17 -8.80 -5.15
N SER A 48 2.02 -9.68 -5.64
CA SER A 48 2.79 -10.59 -4.80
C SER A 48 3.90 -9.89 -4.03
N LEU A 49 4.27 -8.67 -4.41
CA LEU A 49 5.27 -7.92 -3.67
C LEU A 49 4.82 -7.65 -2.24
N LEU A 50 3.52 -7.63 -2.01
CA LEU A 50 2.98 -7.36 -0.68
C LEU A 50 2.94 -8.59 0.21
N ASP A 51 3.25 -9.77 -0.32
CA ASP A 51 3.22 -11.00 0.48
C ASP A 51 4.25 -10.98 1.60
N ALA A 52 5.35 -10.28 1.41
CA ALA A 52 6.40 -10.20 2.41
C ALA A 52 6.21 -9.06 3.41
N VAL A 53 5.17 -8.25 3.20
CA VAL A 53 4.93 -7.05 4.00
C VAL A 53 3.89 -7.34 5.05
N ASN A 54 4.09 -6.84 6.25
CA ASN A 54 3.14 -7.01 7.36
C ASN A 54 2.70 -5.66 7.89
N VAL A 55 1.51 -5.63 8.47
CA VAL A 55 1.01 -4.42 9.12
C VAL A 55 2.00 -4.01 10.21
N GLY A 56 2.35 -2.75 10.24
CA GLY A 56 3.33 -2.21 11.19
C GLY A 56 4.74 -2.11 10.63
N ASP A 57 5.01 -2.74 9.49
CA ASP A 57 6.33 -2.63 8.87
C ASP A 57 6.59 -1.21 8.39
N ASN A 58 7.86 -0.82 8.45
CA ASN A 58 8.29 0.47 7.91
C ASN A 58 8.80 0.21 6.50
N VAL A 59 8.20 0.84 5.52
CA VAL A 59 8.49 0.54 4.11
C VAL A 59 8.75 1.79 3.29
N THR A 60 9.47 1.59 2.19
CA THR A 60 9.57 2.59 1.13
C THR A 60 8.94 1.99 -0.12
N ILE A 61 7.95 2.67 -0.67
CA ILE A 61 7.23 2.18 -1.83
C ILE A 61 7.46 3.11 -3.00
N GLY A 62 7.95 2.55 -4.10
CA GLY A 62 8.05 3.30 -5.35
C GLY A 62 6.68 3.38 -5.98
N ILE A 63 6.24 4.59 -6.31
CA ILE A 63 4.91 4.78 -6.86
C ILE A 63 4.96 5.59 -8.15
N ASN A 64 3.95 5.38 -8.96
CA ASN A 64 3.64 6.22 -10.09
C ASN A 64 2.31 6.90 -9.81
N LEU A 65 2.28 8.20 -9.96
CA LEU A 65 1.04 8.93 -9.80
C LEU A 65 0.32 8.92 -11.14
N ARG A 66 -0.90 8.43 -11.13
CA ARG A 66 -1.72 8.37 -12.34
C ARG A 66 -2.92 9.26 -12.17
N GLY A 67 -3.24 9.99 -13.22
CA GLY A 67 -4.41 10.83 -13.22
C GLY A 67 -5.25 10.53 -14.43
N ARG A 68 -6.54 10.70 -14.28
CA ARG A 68 -7.45 10.45 -15.37
C ARG A 68 -8.65 11.41 -15.26
N GLU A 69 -9.11 11.85 -16.41
CA GLU A 69 -10.27 12.70 -16.53
C GLU A 69 -11.46 11.85 -16.98
N TRP A 70 -12.60 12.11 -16.39
CA TRP A 70 -13.81 11.36 -16.74
C TRP A 70 -14.97 12.33 -16.84
N GLU A 71 -15.70 12.27 -17.94
CA GLU A 71 -16.87 13.09 -18.15
C GLU A 71 -18.10 12.23 -17.93
N ASN A 72 -18.98 12.67 -17.02
CA ASN A 72 -20.20 11.94 -16.74
C ASN A 72 -21.29 12.27 -17.77
N PRO A 73 -22.41 11.55 -17.79
CA PRO A 73 -23.45 11.79 -18.79
C PRO A 73 -24.07 13.19 -18.71
N GLN A 74 -23.89 13.90 -17.61
CA GLN A 74 -24.41 15.26 -17.48
C GLN A 74 -23.42 16.31 -17.93
N GLY A 75 -22.26 15.91 -18.43
CA GLY A 75 -21.25 16.83 -18.91
C GLY A 75 -20.31 17.35 -17.85
N GLU A 76 -20.38 16.82 -16.65
CA GLU A 76 -19.44 17.21 -15.60
C GLU A 76 -18.15 16.43 -15.73
N ILE A 77 -17.03 17.09 -15.51
CA ILE A 77 -15.72 16.46 -15.61
C ILE A 77 -15.18 16.22 -14.22
N LYS A 78 -14.76 14.99 -13.96
CA LYS A 78 -14.16 14.62 -12.69
C LYS A 78 -12.74 14.11 -12.93
N TYR A 79 -11.88 14.34 -11.94
CA TYR A 79 -10.49 13.96 -12.04
C TYR A 79 -10.19 12.92 -10.97
N PHE A 80 -9.61 11.80 -11.37
CA PHE A 80 -9.29 10.71 -10.46
C PHE A 80 -7.79 10.51 -10.43
N ASN A 81 -7.22 10.43 -9.24
CA ASN A 81 -5.80 10.17 -9.07
C ASN A 81 -5.62 8.83 -8.40
N THR A 82 -4.64 8.08 -8.86
CA THR A 82 -4.33 6.77 -8.30
C THR A 82 -2.83 6.67 -8.09
N LEU A 83 -2.46 6.11 -6.94
CA LEU A 83 -1.06 5.84 -6.66
C LEU A 83 -0.79 4.37 -7.00
N GLY A 84 -0.01 4.14 -8.03
CA GLY A 84 0.31 2.78 -8.45
C GLY A 84 1.66 2.37 -7.93
N GLY A 85 1.74 1.30 -7.14
CA GLY A 85 2.98 0.81 -6.61
C GLY A 85 3.67 -0.12 -7.58
N TRP A 86 4.99 -0.02 -7.67
CA TRP A 86 5.77 -0.89 -8.53
C TRP A 86 6.97 -1.49 -7.82
N LYS A 87 7.27 -1.03 -6.61
CA LYS A 87 8.41 -1.49 -5.86
C LYS A 87 8.14 -1.32 -4.37
N VAL A 88 8.57 -2.29 -3.55
CA VAL A 88 8.45 -2.20 -2.09
C VAL A 88 9.80 -2.57 -1.50
N THR A 89 10.30 -1.73 -0.60
CA THR A 89 11.48 -2.04 0.19
C THR A 89 11.06 -2.02 1.66
N ILE A 90 11.29 -3.12 2.36
CA ILE A 90 10.98 -3.17 3.79
C ILE A 90 12.19 -2.66 4.52
N ASN A 91 12.06 -1.49 5.14
CA ASN A 91 13.17 -0.87 5.85
C ASN A 91 13.31 -1.43 7.25
N GLU A 92 12.18 -1.74 7.89
CA GLU A 92 12.20 -2.24 9.26
C GLU A 92 10.97 -3.09 9.46
N LYS A 93 11.15 -4.35 9.84
CA LYS A 93 10.03 -5.24 10.07
C LYS A 93 9.50 -5.06 11.48
N THR A 94 8.18 -5.23 11.60
CA THR A 94 7.55 -5.23 12.91
C THR A 94 8.09 -6.40 13.71
N PRO A 95 8.56 -6.15 14.92
CA PRO A 95 9.08 -7.24 15.74
C PRO A 95 8.00 -8.18 16.22
N SER A 96 6.92 -8.17 15.79
CA SER A 96 5.83 -8.81 16.16
C SER A 96 5.88 -10.14 16.22
N ASN A 97 5.73 -10.54 16.37
CA ASN A 97 5.64 -11.60 16.26
C ASN A 97 6.28 -12.24 17.12
N GLU A 98 6.72 -11.87 17.74
CA GLU A 98 7.32 -12.37 18.45
C GLU A 98 6.95 -12.28 19.56
N PRO A 99 6.73 -12.96 20.17
CA PRO A 99 6.24 -12.83 21.10
C PRO A 99 6.93 -12.60 22.03
N ALA A 100 6.98 -12.54 22.15
CA ALA A 100 7.38 -12.23 22.59
C ALA A 100 7.84 -12.44 23.43
N PRO A 101 8.01 -12.69 23.61
CA PRO A 101 8.37 -12.79 24.16
C PRO A 101 8.54 -12.81 24.98
N SER A 102 8.46 -12.95 24.80
CA SER A 102 8.59 -12.68 25.14
C SER A 102 8.75 -12.39 25.82
N GLY A 103 8.78 -12.57 26.13
CA GLY A 103 8.95 -12.04 26.35
C GLY A 103 9.17 -11.59 26.79
N ASN A 104 9.29 -11.69 26.86
CA ASN A 104 9.57 -11.07 26.82
C ASN A 104 9.90 -10.37 26.84
N ASP A 105 10.20 -10.48 26.86
CA ASP A 105 10.48 -9.79 26.43
C ASP A 105 10.51 -9.00 26.25
N LEU A 106 10.43 -8.70 26.10
CA LEU A 106 10.37 -7.84 25.55
C LEU A 106 10.25 -7.11 25.49
N PRO A 107 10.18 -6.99 25.43
CA PRO A 107 9.90 -6.06 25.03
C PRO A 107 10.08 -5.51 24.68
N PHE A 108 9.94 -5.35 24.36
CA PHE A 108 10.31 -4.48 23.82
C PHE A 108 10.02 -3.60 24.06
#